data_5b091734cf5d966c915bf885e3176232
#
_entry.id   5b091734cf5d966c915bf885e3176232
#
_cell.length_a   1.000
_cell.length_b   1.000
_cell.length_c   1.000
_cell.angle_alpha   90.00
_cell.angle_beta   90.00
_cell.angle_gamma   90.00
#
_symmetry.space_group_name_H-M   'P 1'
#
loop_
_entity.id
_entity.type
_entity.pdbx_description
1 polymer ?
#
loop_
_entity_poly.entity_id
_entity_poly.type
_entity_poly.pdbx_seq_one_letter_code
_entity_poly.pdbx_strand_id
1 'polypeptide(L)'
;PDLDTKELSSRDLGEELFAAGLANDSVERVVRTMERIRRLSKWYEHQADRKRPSEHEIVAHMIAPLMLGLGWSEQLMPIEWNRIDIAFFNRPPVSEKDYQNCVMICESKGSGSALEPAYKQAKSYAEMLPLPNCKRIMTTDGCRLFLYKRPGDSWPDELEPIGYVNLSSIRRENVFPFGTSGVKTLIDLIPWNVMQTNG
;
A
#
# COMPACT_ATOMS: atom_id res chain seq x y z
N PRO A 1 -11.84 -11.35 23.18
CA PRO A 1 -12.77 -11.37 22.06
C PRO A 1 -12.20 -12.23 20.96
N ASP A 2 -13.04 -13.12 20.38
CA ASP A 2 -12.61 -13.95 19.27
C ASP A 2 -12.43 -13.05 18.04
N LEU A 3 -11.29 -13.18 17.35
CA LEU A 3 -10.98 -12.41 16.13
C LEU A 3 -11.89 -12.88 14.99
N ASP A 4 -12.48 -11.95 14.24
CA ASP A 4 -13.17 -12.27 12.98
C ASP A 4 -12.15 -12.40 11.83
N THR A 5 -11.53 -13.57 11.75
CA THR A 5 -10.51 -13.89 10.74
C THR A 5 -11.12 -14.39 9.42
N LYS A 6 -12.44 -14.27 9.23
CA LYS A 6 -13.10 -14.71 8.02
C LYS A 6 -12.57 -13.95 6.80
N GLU A 7 -12.31 -14.68 5.72
CA GLU A 7 -12.01 -14.10 4.43
C GLU A 7 -13.25 -13.44 3.84
N LEU A 8 -13.09 -12.21 3.36
CA LEU A 8 -14.17 -11.45 2.73
C LEU A 8 -14.32 -11.84 1.27
N SER A 9 -15.56 -12.08 0.86
CA SER A 9 -15.89 -12.14 -0.57
C SER A 9 -15.72 -10.77 -1.21
N SER A 10 -15.64 -10.72 -2.55
CA SER A 10 -15.61 -9.44 -3.29
C SER A 10 -16.83 -8.57 -2.97
N ARG A 11 -18.00 -9.18 -2.75
CA ARG A 11 -19.21 -8.49 -2.37
C ARG A 11 -19.10 -7.90 -0.97
N ASP A 12 -18.71 -8.72 0.02
CA ASP A 12 -18.58 -8.27 1.42
C ASP A 12 -17.55 -7.13 1.52
N LEU A 13 -16.43 -7.26 0.80
CA LEU A 13 -15.42 -6.19 0.72
C LEU A 13 -16.03 -4.90 0.15
N GLY A 14 -16.80 -5.00 -0.94
CA GLY A 14 -17.46 -3.86 -1.55
C GLY A 14 -18.43 -3.18 -0.58
N GLU A 15 -19.25 -3.96 0.13
CA GLU A 15 -20.20 -3.44 1.14
C GLU A 15 -19.48 -2.72 2.29
N GLU A 16 -18.36 -3.27 2.78
CA GLU A 16 -17.57 -2.63 3.85
C GLU A 16 -16.87 -1.35 3.41
N LEU A 17 -16.29 -1.33 2.21
CA LEU A 17 -15.68 -0.13 1.66
C LEU A 17 -16.72 0.98 1.43
N PHE A 18 -17.90 0.62 0.92
CA PHE A 18 -19.01 1.56 0.75
C PHE A 18 -19.50 2.10 2.09
N ALA A 19 -19.69 1.23 3.08
CA ALA A 19 -20.08 1.64 4.44
C ALA A 19 -19.03 2.54 5.12
N ALA A 20 -17.77 2.39 4.75
CA ALA A 20 -16.67 3.26 5.19
C ALA A 20 -16.61 4.63 4.47
N GLY A 21 -17.51 4.87 3.51
CA GLY A 21 -17.66 6.15 2.83
C GLY A 21 -16.93 6.29 1.49
N LEU A 22 -16.44 5.19 0.90
CA LEU A 22 -15.94 5.25 -0.48
C LEU A 22 -17.10 5.45 -1.46
N ALA A 23 -16.85 6.29 -2.46
CA ALA A 23 -17.78 6.44 -3.58
C ALA A 23 -17.92 5.10 -4.34
N ASN A 24 -19.13 4.82 -4.86
CA ASN A 24 -19.45 3.54 -5.47
C ASN A 24 -18.51 3.16 -6.63
N ASP A 25 -18.12 4.12 -7.46
CA ASP A 25 -17.18 3.90 -8.56
C ASP A 25 -15.77 3.53 -8.07
N SER A 26 -15.33 4.10 -6.93
CA SER A 26 -14.08 3.73 -6.27
C SER A 26 -14.16 2.31 -5.69
N VAL A 27 -15.27 1.97 -5.04
CA VAL A 27 -15.51 0.61 -4.54
C VAL A 27 -15.41 -0.41 -5.67
N GLU A 28 -16.09 -0.19 -6.79
CA GLU A 28 -16.03 -1.08 -7.95
C GLU A 28 -14.60 -1.22 -8.51
N ARG A 29 -13.86 -0.13 -8.62
CA ARG A 29 -12.46 -0.16 -9.08
C ARG A 29 -11.56 -0.94 -8.15
N VAL A 30 -11.68 -0.73 -6.85
CA VAL A 30 -10.90 -1.48 -5.84
C VAL A 30 -11.21 -2.97 -5.94
N VAL A 31 -12.48 -3.36 -5.92
CA VAL A 31 -12.91 -4.77 -5.98
C VAL A 31 -12.40 -5.44 -7.27
N ARG A 32 -12.56 -4.81 -8.43
CA ARG A 32 -12.04 -5.32 -9.71
C ARG A 32 -10.52 -5.46 -9.71
N THR A 33 -9.81 -4.50 -9.12
CA THR A 33 -8.35 -4.56 -9.02
C THR A 33 -7.91 -5.71 -8.11
N MET A 34 -8.60 -5.94 -7.00
CA MET A 34 -8.34 -7.06 -6.12
C MET A 34 -8.53 -8.41 -6.82
N GLU A 35 -9.60 -8.57 -7.57
CA GLU A 35 -9.84 -9.77 -8.38
C GLU A 35 -8.75 -9.97 -9.46
N ARG A 36 -8.28 -8.87 -10.06
CA ARG A 36 -7.17 -8.90 -11.01
C ARG A 36 -5.88 -9.35 -10.32
N ILE A 37 -5.54 -8.80 -9.15
CA ILE A 37 -4.35 -9.18 -8.37
C ILE A 37 -4.40 -10.67 -8.02
N ARG A 38 -5.55 -11.18 -7.56
CA ARG A 38 -5.75 -12.61 -7.28
C ARG A 38 -5.47 -13.49 -8.51
N ARG A 39 -5.96 -13.09 -9.70
CA ARG A 39 -5.70 -13.83 -10.95
C ARG A 39 -4.24 -13.77 -11.37
N LEU A 40 -3.61 -12.59 -11.27
CA LEU A 40 -2.19 -12.41 -11.59
C LEU A 40 -1.29 -13.24 -10.66
N SER A 41 -1.55 -13.22 -9.36
CA SER A 41 -0.80 -14.00 -8.37
C SER A 41 -0.84 -15.49 -8.70
N LYS A 42 -2.04 -16.03 -8.95
CA LYS A 42 -2.21 -17.43 -9.37
C LYS A 42 -1.50 -17.74 -10.70
N TRP A 43 -1.56 -16.83 -11.66
CA TRP A 43 -0.89 -17.01 -12.94
C TRP A 43 0.63 -17.06 -12.77
N TYR A 44 1.22 -16.17 -11.96
CA TYR A 44 2.66 -16.20 -11.66
C TYR A 44 3.08 -17.47 -10.92
N GLU A 45 2.26 -17.97 -9.99
CA GLU A 45 2.54 -19.21 -9.25
C GLU A 45 2.59 -20.45 -10.16
N HIS A 46 1.78 -20.48 -11.21
CA HIS A 46 1.68 -21.63 -12.13
C HIS A 46 2.70 -21.60 -13.27
N GLN A 47 3.51 -20.57 -13.39
CA GLN A 47 4.53 -20.46 -14.44
C GLN A 47 5.84 -21.09 -13.98
N ALA A 48 5.96 -22.44 -14.13
CA ALA A 48 7.12 -23.21 -13.64
C ALA A 48 8.47 -22.70 -14.17
N ASP A 49 8.50 -22.21 -15.42
CA ASP A 49 9.73 -21.77 -16.11
C ASP A 49 9.90 -20.24 -16.12
N ARG A 50 8.94 -19.49 -15.60
CA ARG A 50 9.00 -18.04 -15.57
C ARG A 50 9.52 -17.55 -14.22
N LYS A 51 10.41 -16.56 -14.26
CA LYS A 51 10.82 -15.82 -13.05
C LYS A 51 9.56 -15.19 -12.41
N ARG A 52 9.56 -15.14 -11.09
CA ARG A 52 8.56 -14.36 -10.32
C ARG A 52 8.49 -12.94 -10.88
N PRO A 53 7.34 -12.23 -10.72
CA PRO A 53 7.22 -10.87 -11.19
C PRO A 53 8.34 -10.00 -10.62
N SER A 54 8.90 -9.12 -11.45
CA SER A 54 9.84 -8.11 -11.02
C SER A 54 9.17 -7.06 -10.13
N GLU A 55 9.96 -6.29 -9.39
CA GLU A 55 9.44 -5.16 -8.59
C GLU A 55 8.68 -4.16 -9.49
N HIS A 56 9.17 -3.88 -10.70
CA HIS A 56 8.46 -3.03 -11.67
C HIS A 56 7.11 -3.60 -12.12
N GLU A 57 7.02 -4.92 -12.37
CA GLU A 57 5.74 -5.56 -12.71
C GLU A 57 4.75 -5.50 -11.54
N ILE A 58 5.24 -5.66 -10.31
CA ILE A 58 4.43 -5.53 -9.09
C ILE A 58 3.86 -4.10 -8.99
N VAL A 59 4.72 -3.10 -9.12
CA VAL A 59 4.31 -1.69 -9.10
C VAL A 59 3.30 -1.42 -10.22
N ALA A 60 3.62 -1.73 -11.46
CA ALA A 60 2.82 -1.37 -12.63
C ALA A 60 1.48 -2.12 -12.71
N HIS A 61 1.45 -3.40 -12.32
CA HIS A 61 0.30 -4.28 -12.56
C HIS A 61 -0.56 -4.55 -11.33
N MET A 62 -0.04 -4.29 -10.13
CA MET A 62 -0.75 -4.56 -8.89
C MET A 62 -0.96 -3.30 -8.06
N ILE A 63 0.11 -2.62 -7.68
CA ILE A 63 0.04 -1.55 -6.67
C ILE A 63 -0.46 -0.24 -7.26
N ALA A 64 0.09 0.24 -8.37
CA ALA A 64 -0.40 1.47 -8.99
C ALA A 64 -1.90 1.39 -9.36
N PRO A 65 -2.42 0.31 -9.98
CA PRO A 65 -3.86 0.16 -10.19
C PRO A 65 -4.70 0.14 -8.90
N LEU A 66 -4.18 -0.44 -7.81
CA LEU A 66 -4.87 -0.43 -6.51
C LEU A 66 -4.96 0.99 -5.96
N MET A 67 -3.86 1.74 -5.97
CA MET A 67 -3.83 3.11 -5.47
C MET A 67 -4.72 4.05 -6.29
N LEU A 68 -4.74 3.90 -7.62
CA LEU A 68 -5.70 4.60 -8.50
C LEU A 68 -7.15 4.25 -8.14
N GLY A 69 -7.43 2.97 -7.85
CA GLY A 69 -8.74 2.52 -7.36
C GLY A 69 -9.14 3.18 -6.05
N LEU A 70 -8.20 3.38 -5.14
CA LEU A 70 -8.40 4.05 -3.86
C LEU A 70 -8.53 5.57 -3.96
N GLY A 71 -8.38 6.15 -5.16
CA GLY A 71 -8.63 7.58 -5.41
C GLY A 71 -7.37 8.43 -5.58
N TRP A 72 -6.18 7.84 -5.60
CA TRP A 72 -4.97 8.56 -6.03
C TRP A 72 -5.04 8.85 -7.54
N SER A 73 -4.39 9.92 -7.97
CA SER A 73 -4.20 10.22 -9.40
C SER A 73 -2.73 10.04 -9.77
N GLU A 74 -2.48 9.81 -11.06
CA GLU A 74 -1.13 9.64 -11.58
C GLU A 74 -0.21 10.82 -11.25
N GLN A 75 -0.76 12.05 -11.25
CA GLN A 75 -0.02 13.26 -10.95
C GLN A 75 0.43 13.34 -9.49
N LEU A 76 -0.26 12.62 -8.58
CA LEU A 76 0.04 12.60 -7.15
C LEU A 76 0.89 11.40 -6.73
N MET A 77 1.19 10.48 -7.64
CA MET A 77 1.96 9.26 -7.33
C MET A 77 3.00 8.93 -8.40
N PRO A 78 4.00 9.79 -8.62
CA PRO A 78 5.11 9.48 -9.53
C PRO A 78 5.81 8.18 -9.13
N ILE A 79 6.16 7.39 -10.15
CA ILE A 79 6.87 6.12 -10.04
C ILE A 79 8.37 6.40 -10.22
N GLU A 80 9.22 5.68 -9.47
CA GLU A 80 10.69 5.81 -9.48
C GLU A 80 11.19 7.23 -9.13
N TRP A 81 10.45 7.95 -8.30
CA TRP A 81 10.85 9.29 -7.88
C TRP A 81 12.01 9.24 -6.89
N ASN A 82 13.16 9.77 -7.25
CA ASN A 82 14.39 9.74 -6.44
C ASN A 82 14.75 8.32 -5.95
N ARG A 83 14.56 7.30 -6.78
CA ARG A 83 14.76 5.86 -6.50
C ARG A 83 13.71 5.23 -5.59
N ILE A 84 12.70 5.95 -5.19
CA ILE A 84 11.55 5.41 -4.47
C ILE A 84 10.59 4.82 -5.49
N ASP A 85 10.14 3.59 -5.28
CA ASP A 85 9.28 2.90 -6.22
C ASP A 85 8.00 3.67 -6.53
N ILE A 86 7.29 4.16 -5.49
CA ILE A 86 6.17 5.11 -5.63
C ILE A 86 6.25 6.14 -4.52
N ALA A 87 6.25 7.42 -4.87
CA ALA A 87 6.08 8.50 -3.90
C ALA A 87 4.68 9.11 -4.04
N PHE A 88 4.08 9.50 -2.92
CA PHE A 88 2.72 10.05 -2.87
C PHE A 88 2.75 11.47 -2.36
N PHE A 89 2.04 12.34 -3.05
CA PHE A 89 2.07 13.78 -2.82
C PHE A 89 0.69 14.34 -2.48
N ASN A 90 0.65 15.37 -1.66
CA ASN A 90 -0.60 16.09 -1.35
C ASN A 90 -1.01 17.08 -2.45
N ARG A 91 -0.11 17.39 -3.38
CA ARG A 91 -0.32 18.15 -4.62
C ARG A 91 0.68 17.66 -5.68
N PRO A 92 0.40 17.82 -6.98
CA PRO A 92 1.36 17.41 -8.02
C PRO A 92 2.73 18.04 -7.80
N PRO A 93 3.81 17.23 -7.75
CA PRO A 93 5.16 17.75 -7.59
C PRO A 93 5.56 18.59 -8.81
N VAL A 94 6.17 19.74 -8.56
CA VAL A 94 6.61 20.68 -9.60
C VAL A 94 8.08 20.48 -10.00
N SER A 95 8.81 19.67 -9.24
CA SER A 95 10.21 19.31 -9.50
C SER A 95 10.62 18.05 -8.75
N GLU A 96 11.77 17.48 -9.11
CA GLU A 96 12.42 16.38 -8.38
C GLU A 96 12.78 16.71 -6.92
N LYS A 97 12.77 17.99 -6.56
CA LYS A 97 13.09 18.50 -5.21
C LYS A 97 11.87 18.94 -4.42
N ASP A 98 10.68 18.55 -4.84
CA ASP A 98 9.42 18.90 -4.14
C ASP A 98 9.19 18.01 -2.91
N TYR A 99 10.19 17.95 -2.03
CA TYR A 99 10.21 17.06 -0.85
C TYR A 99 9.13 17.40 0.18
N GLN A 100 8.74 18.68 0.27
CA GLN A 100 7.77 19.18 1.25
C GLN A 100 6.36 18.60 1.06
N ASN A 101 6.03 18.20 -0.16
CA ASN A 101 4.68 17.74 -0.51
C ASN A 101 4.55 16.23 -0.55
N CYS A 102 5.65 15.48 -0.35
CA CYS A 102 5.63 14.04 -0.21
C CYS A 102 5.05 13.65 1.16
N VAL A 103 3.98 12.86 1.16
CA VAL A 103 3.24 12.46 2.37
C VAL A 103 3.38 10.98 2.71
N MET A 104 3.68 10.15 1.73
CA MET A 104 3.89 8.72 1.88
C MET A 104 4.85 8.21 0.80
N ILE A 105 5.62 7.18 1.11
CA ILE A 105 6.44 6.45 0.14
C ILE A 105 6.11 4.96 0.17
N CYS A 106 6.31 4.30 -0.97
CA CYS A 106 6.16 2.86 -1.12
C CYS A 106 7.45 2.25 -1.62
N GLU A 107 7.82 1.14 -1.03
CA GLU A 107 8.91 0.27 -1.49
C GLU A 107 8.38 -1.13 -1.74
N SER A 108 8.70 -1.67 -2.91
CA SER A 108 8.30 -3.00 -3.32
C SER A 108 9.45 -4.00 -3.22
N LYS A 109 9.11 -5.28 -3.11
CA LYS A 109 10.06 -6.40 -3.23
C LYS A 109 9.46 -7.49 -4.09
N GLY A 110 10.32 -8.33 -4.61
CA GLY A 110 9.87 -9.47 -5.41
C GLY A 110 8.87 -10.35 -4.66
N SER A 111 7.92 -10.94 -5.39
CA SER A 111 6.83 -11.75 -4.83
C SER A 111 7.32 -12.83 -3.85
N GLY A 112 6.70 -12.87 -2.67
CA GLY A 112 7.04 -13.81 -1.60
C GLY A 112 8.30 -13.46 -0.81
N SER A 113 8.91 -12.29 -1.05
CA SER A 113 10.06 -11.80 -0.30
C SER A 113 9.68 -11.35 1.11
N ALA A 114 10.64 -11.34 2.03
CA ALA A 114 10.47 -10.66 3.31
C ALA A 114 10.31 -9.15 3.10
N LEU A 115 9.40 -8.51 3.83
CA LEU A 115 9.10 -7.07 3.69
C LEU A 115 9.86 -6.19 4.68
N GLU A 116 10.57 -6.79 5.64
CA GLU A 116 11.46 -6.05 6.54
C GLU A 116 12.60 -5.32 5.80
N PRO A 117 13.30 -5.93 4.82
CA PRO A 117 14.27 -5.21 4.00
C PRO A 117 13.67 -4.05 3.22
N ALA A 118 12.41 -4.16 2.76
CA ALA A 118 11.70 -3.07 2.10
C ALA A 118 11.50 -1.88 3.05
N TYR A 119 11.11 -2.16 4.32
CA TYR A 119 10.98 -1.10 5.32
C TYR A 119 12.32 -0.39 5.58
N LYS A 120 13.41 -1.14 5.77
CA LYS A 120 14.75 -0.56 5.99
C LYS A 120 15.21 0.29 4.81
N GLN A 121 14.92 -0.13 3.59
CA GLN A 121 15.23 0.63 2.38
C GLN A 121 14.39 1.90 2.29
N ALA A 122 13.06 1.82 2.48
CA ALA A 122 12.18 2.98 2.49
C ALA A 122 12.54 3.99 3.58
N LYS A 123 12.86 3.49 4.79
CA LYS A 123 13.38 4.31 5.89
C LYS A 123 14.64 5.07 5.48
N SER A 124 15.60 4.37 4.86
CA SER A 124 16.84 4.99 4.38
C SER A 124 16.57 6.15 3.41
N TYR A 125 15.63 5.99 2.47
CA TYR A 125 15.22 7.08 1.57
C TYR A 125 14.56 8.23 2.32
N ALA A 126 13.66 7.93 3.27
CA ALA A 126 12.98 8.94 4.06
C ALA A 126 13.90 9.75 4.98
N GLU A 127 15.09 9.20 5.30
CA GLU A 127 16.12 9.87 6.09
C GLU A 127 17.13 10.63 5.21
N MET A 128 17.48 10.08 4.05
CA MET A 128 18.41 10.74 3.11
C MET A 128 17.79 11.96 2.42
N LEU A 129 16.48 11.88 2.11
CA LEU A 129 15.75 12.97 1.48
C LEU A 129 15.05 13.81 2.56
N PRO A 130 15.00 15.13 2.41
CA PRO A 130 14.33 16.00 3.39
C PRO A 130 12.80 15.91 3.21
N LEU A 131 12.19 14.80 3.68
CA LEU A 131 10.77 14.50 3.58
C LEU A 131 10.03 14.81 4.90
N PRO A 132 9.86 16.09 5.31
CA PRO A 132 9.33 16.42 6.63
C PRO A 132 7.89 15.96 6.84
N ASN A 133 7.09 15.96 5.78
CA ASN A 133 5.68 15.59 5.81
C ASN A 133 5.41 14.13 5.46
N CYS A 134 6.43 13.35 5.12
CA CYS A 134 6.30 11.91 4.92
C CYS A 134 6.16 11.22 6.27
N LYS A 135 4.93 10.92 6.66
CA LYS A 135 4.61 10.25 7.93
C LYS A 135 4.18 8.79 7.74
N ARG A 136 4.20 8.29 6.52
CA ARG A 136 3.82 6.90 6.22
C ARG A 136 4.81 6.24 5.28
N ILE A 137 5.08 4.98 5.56
CA ILE A 137 5.79 4.06 4.66
C ILE A 137 4.86 2.90 4.36
N MET A 138 4.73 2.55 3.10
CA MET A 138 4.08 1.35 2.62
C MET A 138 5.13 0.40 2.07
N THR A 139 5.03 -0.89 2.40
CA THR A 139 5.87 -1.93 1.80
C THR A 139 5.02 -3.02 1.20
N THR A 140 5.46 -3.63 0.09
CA THR A 140 4.66 -4.63 -0.59
C THR A 140 5.49 -5.62 -1.40
N ASP A 141 4.94 -6.83 -1.59
CA ASP A 141 5.42 -7.82 -2.56
C ASP A 141 4.39 -8.10 -3.66
N GLY A 142 3.42 -7.20 -3.80
CA GLY A 142 2.31 -7.31 -4.74
C GLY A 142 1.08 -8.03 -4.19
N CYS A 143 1.25 -8.97 -3.26
CA CYS A 143 0.15 -9.68 -2.59
C CYS A 143 -0.05 -9.25 -1.16
N ARG A 144 1.03 -8.95 -0.45
CA ARG A 144 0.99 -8.44 0.92
C ARG A 144 1.39 -6.99 0.93
N LEU A 145 0.73 -6.23 1.78
CA LEU A 145 1.00 -4.81 1.97
C LEU A 145 1.02 -4.52 3.46
N PHE A 146 2.10 -3.89 3.93
CA PHE A 146 2.21 -3.34 5.27
C PHE A 146 2.21 -1.82 5.21
N LEU A 147 1.55 -1.20 6.17
CA LEU A 147 1.51 0.25 6.34
C LEU A 147 2.12 0.60 7.69
N TYR A 148 3.11 1.49 7.67
CA TYR A 148 3.79 2.01 8.85
C TYR A 148 3.48 3.49 9.02
N LYS A 149 3.42 3.94 10.26
CA LYS A 149 3.28 5.36 10.61
C LYS A 149 4.45 5.79 11.49
N ARG A 150 5.10 6.88 11.12
CA ARG A 150 6.18 7.46 11.89
C ARG A 150 5.68 7.89 13.27
N PRO A 151 6.26 7.37 14.38
CA PRO A 151 5.75 7.64 15.72
C PRO A 151 6.13 9.04 16.26
N GLY A 152 7.05 9.73 15.63
CA GLY A 152 7.55 11.04 16.01
C GLY A 152 8.28 11.71 14.85
N ASP A 153 9.42 12.32 15.12
CA ASP A 153 10.20 13.04 14.11
C ASP A 153 11.19 12.16 13.32
N SER A 154 11.45 10.95 13.80
CA SER A 154 12.36 9.99 13.16
C SER A 154 11.70 8.63 12.92
N TRP A 155 12.26 7.87 11.99
CA TRP A 155 11.86 6.50 11.70
C TRP A 155 12.70 5.52 12.54
N PRO A 156 12.11 4.69 13.42
CA PRO A 156 12.85 3.66 14.17
C PRO A 156 13.45 2.58 13.24
N ASP A 157 14.47 1.87 13.70
CA ASP A 157 15.03 0.73 12.95
C ASP A 157 14.06 -0.45 12.89
N GLU A 158 13.28 -0.62 13.95
CA GLU A 158 12.20 -1.60 14.05
C GLU A 158 10.90 -0.86 14.36
N LEU A 159 9.88 -1.13 13.58
CA LEU A 159 8.57 -0.52 13.72
C LEU A 159 7.48 -1.53 13.38
N GLU A 160 6.53 -1.69 14.30
CA GLU A 160 5.34 -2.50 14.03
C GLU A 160 4.43 -1.77 13.03
N PRO A 161 3.90 -2.50 12.01
CA PRO A 161 2.97 -1.92 11.07
C PRO A 161 1.64 -1.58 11.76
N ILE A 162 1.10 -0.41 11.41
CA ILE A 162 -0.25 -0.01 11.84
C ILE A 162 -1.35 -0.65 10.99
N GLY A 163 -1.01 -1.19 9.84
CA GLY A 163 -1.93 -1.84 8.92
C GLY A 163 -1.27 -2.96 8.14
N TYR A 164 -2.07 -3.97 7.83
CA TYR A 164 -1.71 -5.08 6.98
C TYR A 164 -2.90 -5.53 6.15
N VAL A 165 -2.66 -5.82 4.88
CA VAL A 165 -3.64 -6.47 4.02
C VAL A 165 -2.97 -7.52 3.13
N ASN A 166 -3.56 -8.70 3.07
CA ASN A 166 -3.26 -9.69 2.04
C ASN A 166 -4.23 -9.49 0.87
N LEU A 167 -3.73 -8.95 -0.23
CA LEU A 167 -4.53 -8.61 -1.40
C LEU A 167 -5.11 -9.85 -2.12
N SER A 168 -4.53 -11.02 -1.89
CA SER A 168 -5.04 -12.29 -2.42
C SER A 168 -6.17 -12.87 -1.56
N SER A 169 -6.21 -12.55 -0.26
CA SER A 169 -7.16 -13.10 0.72
C SER A 169 -7.40 -12.07 1.84
N ILE A 170 -8.32 -11.13 1.58
CA ILE A 170 -8.60 -10.06 2.54
C ILE A 170 -9.41 -10.60 3.70
N ARG A 171 -9.01 -10.21 4.92
CA ARG A 171 -9.73 -10.55 6.16
C ARG A 171 -10.15 -9.28 6.89
N ARG A 172 -11.23 -9.38 7.68
CA ARG A 172 -11.63 -8.29 8.56
C ARG A 172 -10.56 -8.02 9.59
N GLU A 173 -10.13 -9.08 10.28
CA GLU A 173 -9.07 -9.00 11.29
C GLU A 173 -7.97 -9.98 10.95
N ASN A 174 -6.73 -9.56 11.10
CA ASN A 174 -5.58 -10.39 10.86
C ASN A 174 -5.07 -10.98 12.17
N VAL A 175 -4.70 -12.27 12.15
CA VAL A 175 -4.05 -12.91 13.28
C VAL A 175 -2.65 -12.33 13.49
N PHE A 176 -1.99 -11.99 12.37
CA PHE A 176 -0.67 -11.36 12.36
C PHE A 176 -0.57 -10.37 11.18
N PRO A 177 -0.11 -9.15 11.41
CA PRO A 177 0.10 -8.50 12.72
C PRO A 177 -1.21 -8.35 13.51
N PHE A 178 -1.15 -8.63 14.80
CA PHE A 178 -2.33 -8.60 15.66
C PHE A 178 -2.99 -7.22 15.71
N GLY A 179 -4.32 -7.20 15.66
CA GLY A 179 -5.11 -5.97 15.75
C GLY A 179 -5.16 -5.15 14.46
N THR A 180 -4.58 -5.66 13.34
CA THR A 180 -4.72 -5.02 12.03
C THR A 180 -5.95 -5.57 11.29
N SER A 181 -6.52 -4.75 10.42
CA SER A 181 -7.64 -5.10 9.55
C SER A 181 -7.31 -4.82 8.10
N GLY A 182 -7.61 -5.77 7.21
CA GLY A 182 -7.38 -5.59 5.79
C GLY A 182 -8.21 -4.44 5.21
N VAL A 183 -9.49 -4.34 5.59
CA VAL A 183 -10.38 -3.27 5.15
C VAL A 183 -9.92 -1.92 5.68
N LYS A 184 -9.63 -1.84 6.98
CA LYS A 184 -9.13 -0.60 7.58
C LYS A 184 -7.83 -0.15 6.93
N THR A 185 -6.92 -1.08 6.61
CA THR A 185 -5.66 -0.75 5.94
C THR A 185 -5.91 -0.13 4.56
N LEU A 186 -6.86 -0.65 3.76
CA LEU A 186 -7.24 -0.05 2.48
C LEU A 186 -7.83 1.36 2.66
N ILE A 187 -8.66 1.55 3.67
CA ILE A 187 -9.26 2.85 4.00
C ILE A 187 -8.17 3.86 4.44
N ASP A 188 -7.21 3.42 5.25
CA ASP A 188 -6.10 4.26 5.70
C ASP A 188 -5.16 4.70 4.56
N LEU A 189 -5.22 4.03 3.39
CA LEU A 189 -4.46 4.37 2.19
C LEU A 189 -5.17 5.35 1.25
N ILE A 190 -6.43 5.69 1.50
CA ILE A 190 -7.15 6.69 0.71
C ILE A 190 -6.45 8.05 0.85
N PRO A 191 -6.32 8.85 -0.23
CA PRO A 191 -5.61 10.13 -0.21
C PRO A 191 -5.99 11.03 0.96
N TRP A 192 -7.29 11.18 1.21
CA TRP A 192 -7.81 11.99 2.31
C TRP A 192 -7.24 11.55 3.67
N ASN A 193 -7.23 10.26 3.95
CA ASN A 193 -6.76 9.72 5.23
C ASN A 193 -5.23 9.79 5.38
N VAL A 194 -4.50 9.67 4.27
CA VAL A 194 -3.04 9.85 4.27
C VAL A 194 -2.68 11.32 4.56
N MET A 195 -3.43 12.25 4.00
CA MET A 195 -3.16 13.70 4.10
C MET A 195 -3.60 14.30 5.44
N GLN A 196 -4.68 13.81 6.06
CA GLN A 196 -5.19 14.33 7.33
C GLN A 196 -4.28 14.09 8.54
N THR A 197 -3.43 13.09 8.49
CA THR A 197 -2.52 12.78 9.62
C THR A 197 -1.35 13.75 9.77
N ASN A 198 -1.39 14.88 9.07
CA ASN A 198 -0.41 15.96 9.13
C ASN A 198 -0.81 17.10 10.08
N GLY A 199 -1.86 16.90 10.89
CA GLY A 199 -2.29 17.81 11.96
C GLY A 199 -1.79 17.34 13.31
#